data_2f498dd0a930ea30a87ea45594067fa1
#
_entry.id   2f498dd0a930ea30a87ea45594067fa1
#
_cell.length_a   1.000
_cell.length_b   1.000
_cell.length_c   1.000
_cell.angle_alpha   90.00
_cell.angle_beta   90.00
_cell.angle_gamma   90.00
#
_symmetry.space_group_name_H-M   'P 1'
#
loop_
_entity.id
_entity.type
_entity.pdbx_description
1 polymer ?
#
loop_
_entity_poly.entity_id
_entity_poly.type
_entity_poly.pdbx_seq_one_letter_code
_entity_poly.pdbx_strand_id
1 'polypeptide(L)'
;MNRSVGKTLALLATIMVSLSALVAVAGLSATVDRREIAMGETLRLTLLGDAGEQPAEIDLSPLSRDWEILSRSSATNARYINGQNQVTRSLEMELAPLREGTLSIPSLSHSGRSTTPVAIRVNPEPIVAPGDALVLFEASVDEASVYVQAETILTVTLQQAINLDGGEISVFDIPGATVEDLERRSFQRRVGNRTWLVTELRYAVYPQKSGTLTIPAIGFSAREVQPGRSLLGARLGRRLRMTSSPIELQVKNVPDDFPGEVWLPARELNLTEKWSLDPESLAVGDSTTRTLTLIGKSLQGSQLPPLSSIQGTMNIPELRFYPDQESIEQSELADGLQGQRIQSEALVARSGGNWTLPEIRIPWWNTETDTLQFAVLPARSVSVSALSIPGTEAPAVVTDSAPSSTAVLPVWIWIM
;
A
#
# COMPACT_ATOMS: atom_id res chain seq x y z
N MET A 1 46.82 -52.40 1.79
CA MET A 1 47.99 -51.48 2.00
C MET A 1 47.55 -50.10 1.54
N ASN A 2 47.58 -49.17 2.49
CA ASN A 2 47.44 -47.67 2.37
C ASN A 2 46.17 -47.09 1.75
N ARG A 3 45.25 -46.55 2.55
CA ARG A 3 45.14 -45.25 3.23
C ARG A 3 45.28 -44.04 2.30
N SER A 4 44.19 -43.33 2.02
CA SER A 4 44.19 -41.88 2.25
C SER A 4 42.75 -41.37 2.40
N VAL A 5 42.56 -40.72 3.52
CA VAL A 5 41.35 -39.99 3.94
C VAL A 5 41.37 -38.63 3.28
N GLY A 6 40.39 -38.31 2.45
CA GLY A 6 40.17 -36.98 1.86
C GLY A 6 39.01 -36.29 2.58
N LYS A 7 39.33 -35.31 3.40
CA LYS A 7 38.37 -34.44 4.11
C LYS A 7 37.72 -33.49 3.09
N THR A 8 36.43 -33.67 2.85
CA THR A 8 35.61 -32.65 2.17
C THR A 8 35.11 -31.63 3.18
N LEU A 9 35.69 -30.45 3.12
CA LEU A 9 35.28 -29.28 3.86
C LEU A 9 34.00 -28.73 3.22
N ALA A 10 32.86 -28.87 3.85
CA ALA A 10 31.61 -28.25 3.43
C ALA A 10 31.66 -26.75 3.80
N LEU A 11 31.77 -25.89 2.82
CA LEU A 11 31.68 -24.44 2.95
C LEU A 11 30.19 -24.06 2.98
N LEU A 12 29.64 -23.84 4.19
CA LEU A 12 28.32 -23.23 4.35
C LEU A 12 28.46 -21.74 4.02
N ALA A 13 28.04 -21.36 2.82
CA ALA A 13 27.84 -19.95 2.46
C ALA A 13 26.51 -19.49 3.08
N THR A 14 26.61 -18.83 4.22
CA THR A 14 25.47 -18.09 4.81
C THR A 14 25.17 -16.88 3.96
N ILE A 15 24.14 -16.97 3.12
CA ILE A 15 23.58 -15.81 2.42
C ILE A 15 22.79 -15.02 3.46
N MET A 16 23.42 -13.98 3.99
CA MET A 16 22.76 -12.96 4.78
C MET A 16 21.95 -12.07 3.81
N VAL A 17 20.68 -12.40 3.60
CA VAL A 17 19.73 -11.49 2.95
C VAL A 17 19.43 -10.39 3.96
N SER A 18 20.13 -9.27 3.84
CA SER A 18 19.78 -8.05 4.55
C SER A 18 18.44 -7.53 4.00
N LEU A 19 17.38 -7.86 4.72
CA LEU A 19 16.05 -7.27 4.53
C LEU A 19 16.15 -5.80 4.96
N SER A 20 16.43 -4.94 3.99
CA SER A 20 16.33 -3.50 4.22
C SER A 20 14.86 -3.17 4.38
N ALA A 21 14.42 -2.99 5.63
CA ALA A 21 13.14 -2.38 5.91
C ALA A 21 13.07 -1.05 5.15
N LEU A 22 12.20 -0.96 4.14
CA LEU A 22 11.82 0.32 3.56
C LEU A 22 11.10 1.10 4.65
N VAL A 23 11.87 1.86 5.40
CA VAL A 23 11.32 2.99 6.14
C VAL A 23 10.73 3.89 5.06
N ALA A 24 9.41 4.08 5.06
CA ALA A 24 8.76 5.13 4.30
C ALA A 24 9.31 6.46 4.85
N VAL A 25 10.45 6.88 4.30
CA VAL A 25 10.99 8.20 4.58
C VAL A 25 10.01 9.16 3.91
N ALA A 26 9.23 9.87 4.72
CA ALA A 26 8.56 11.08 4.30
C ALA A 26 9.59 11.89 3.50
N GLY A 27 9.38 12.06 2.20
CA GLY A 27 10.39 12.60 1.30
C GLY A 27 9.84 12.75 -0.11
N LEU A 28 10.75 12.98 -1.02
CA LEU A 28 10.42 13.13 -2.44
C LEU A 28 9.98 11.79 -3.06
N SER A 29 8.80 11.74 -3.65
CA SER A 29 8.27 10.56 -4.34
C SER A 29 7.84 10.88 -5.77
N ALA A 30 7.92 9.88 -6.65
CA ALA A 30 7.46 9.95 -8.04
C ALA A 30 6.41 8.85 -8.28
N THR A 31 5.27 9.25 -8.80
CA THR A 31 4.19 8.35 -9.20
C THR A 31 3.76 8.63 -10.62
N VAL A 32 3.25 7.62 -11.29
CA VAL A 32 2.73 7.70 -12.66
C VAL A 32 1.30 7.19 -12.69
N ASP A 33 0.49 7.74 -13.58
CA ASP A 33 -0.89 7.31 -13.79
C ASP A 33 -0.99 5.93 -14.43
N ARG A 34 0.02 5.53 -15.22
CA ARG A 34 0.08 4.24 -15.93
C ARG A 34 1.52 3.76 -16.06
N ARG A 35 1.74 2.44 -16.09
CA ARG A 35 3.05 1.84 -16.35
C ARG A 35 3.18 1.23 -17.75
N GLU A 36 2.09 1.25 -18.49
CA GLU A 36 2.04 0.76 -19.87
C GLU A 36 1.27 1.77 -20.72
N ILE A 37 1.90 2.19 -21.81
CA ILE A 37 1.36 3.15 -22.79
C ILE A 37 1.77 2.72 -24.19
N ALA A 38 1.17 3.32 -25.22
CA ALA A 38 1.60 3.16 -26.60
C ALA A 38 2.35 4.40 -27.12
N MET A 39 3.12 4.23 -28.19
CA MET A 39 3.68 5.37 -28.92
C MET A 39 2.56 6.32 -29.36
N GLY A 40 2.80 7.63 -29.17
CA GLY A 40 1.80 8.67 -29.42
C GLY A 40 0.83 8.93 -28.27
N GLU A 41 0.87 8.17 -27.18
CA GLU A 41 0.16 8.46 -25.93
C GLU A 41 1.01 9.29 -24.97
N THR A 42 0.35 9.98 -24.05
CA THR A 42 1.01 10.74 -22.99
C THR A 42 0.88 10.02 -21.65
N LEU A 43 1.81 10.28 -20.74
CA LEU A 43 1.88 9.76 -19.38
C LEU A 43 1.88 10.92 -18.39
N ARG A 44 1.11 10.81 -17.31
CA ARG A 44 1.17 11.80 -16.22
C ARG A 44 2.16 11.32 -15.16
N LEU A 45 3.18 12.14 -14.91
CA LEU A 45 4.13 11.97 -13.82
C LEU A 45 3.80 13.00 -12.72
N THR A 46 3.60 12.53 -11.50
CA THR A 46 3.40 13.37 -10.32
C THR A 46 4.57 13.20 -9.36
N LEU A 47 5.26 14.30 -9.07
CA LEU A 47 6.27 14.37 -8.02
C LEU A 47 5.64 14.98 -6.79
N LEU A 48 5.74 14.30 -5.66
CA LEU A 48 5.24 14.76 -4.36
C LEU A 48 6.41 15.02 -3.43
N GLY A 49 6.36 16.13 -2.72
CA GLY A 49 7.33 16.49 -1.70
C GLY A 49 6.65 17.04 -0.45
N ASP A 50 7.27 16.78 0.71
CA ASP A 50 6.83 17.29 2.01
C ASP A 50 7.17 18.80 2.17
N ALA A 51 6.85 19.38 3.32
CA ALA A 51 7.00 20.80 3.63
C ALA A 51 8.41 21.37 3.37
N GLY A 52 9.46 20.53 3.44
CA GLY A 52 10.85 20.91 3.18
C GLY A 52 11.30 20.70 1.73
N GLU A 53 10.46 20.12 0.87
CA GLU A 53 10.81 19.80 -0.51
C GLU A 53 10.15 20.78 -1.48
N GLN A 54 10.84 21.06 -2.58
CA GLN A 54 10.31 21.89 -3.67
C GLN A 54 10.35 21.11 -4.99
N PRO A 55 9.33 20.26 -5.28
CA PRO A 55 9.31 19.47 -6.52
C PRO A 55 9.47 20.33 -7.79
N ALA A 56 9.03 21.59 -7.75
CA ALA A 56 9.15 22.51 -8.88
C ALA A 56 10.61 22.91 -9.22
N GLU A 57 11.56 22.74 -8.30
CA GLU A 57 12.99 23.08 -8.46
C GLU A 57 13.87 21.87 -8.81
N ILE A 58 13.25 20.70 -9.00
CA ILE A 58 13.95 19.47 -9.37
C ILE A 58 14.58 19.61 -10.76
N ASP A 59 15.80 19.13 -10.92
CA ASP A 59 16.41 19.00 -12.23
C ASP A 59 15.70 17.90 -13.04
N LEU A 60 15.00 18.31 -14.08
CA LEU A 60 14.25 17.44 -14.99
C LEU A 60 15.04 17.01 -16.23
N SER A 61 16.29 17.48 -16.36
CA SER A 61 17.15 17.15 -17.52
C SER A 61 17.34 15.63 -17.73
N PRO A 62 17.37 14.77 -16.70
CA PRO A 62 17.46 13.33 -16.92
C PRO A 62 16.26 12.71 -17.66
N LEU A 63 15.10 13.38 -17.67
CA LEU A 63 13.91 12.91 -18.43
C LEU A 63 14.11 13.05 -19.95
N SER A 64 14.84 14.06 -20.42
CA SER A 64 14.95 14.42 -21.84
C SER A 64 15.55 13.33 -22.72
N ARG A 65 16.17 12.30 -22.12
CA ARG A 65 16.73 11.15 -22.85
C ARG A 65 15.63 10.28 -23.51
N ASP A 66 14.55 10.05 -22.80
CA ASP A 66 13.51 9.11 -23.18
C ASP A 66 12.12 9.76 -23.26
N TRP A 67 11.97 10.99 -22.77
CA TRP A 67 10.69 11.67 -22.60
C TRP A 67 10.73 13.13 -23.09
N GLU A 68 9.68 13.54 -23.76
CA GLU A 68 9.36 14.94 -24.04
C GLU A 68 8.37 15.45 -22.97
N ILE A 69 8.69 16.60 -22.34
CA ILE A 69 7.79 17.24 -21.37
C ILE A 69 6.84 18.18 -22.15
N LEU A 70 5.56 17.82 -22.22
CA LEU A 70 4.55 18.60 -22.94
C LEU A 70 3.95 19.72 -22.09
N SER A 71 3.72 19.43 -20.81
CA SER A 71 3.19 20.40 -19.86
C SER A 71 3.72 20.13 -18.45
N ARG A 72 3.68 21.17 -17.60
CA ARG A 72 3.97 21.07 -16.19
C ARG A 72 3.11 22.01 -15.39
N SER A 73 2.61 21.56 -14.25
CA SER A 73 1.90 22.38 -13.28
C SER A 73 2.34 22.04 -11.86
N SER A 74 2.37 23.03 -11.00
CA SER A 74 2.70 22.83 -9.59
C SER A 74 1.54 23.25 -8.70
N ALA A 75 1.33 22.49 -7.62
CA ALA A 75 0.33 22.79 -6.61
C ALA A 75 0.92 22.68 -5.20
N THR A 76 0.38 23.47 -4.28
CA THR A 76 0.71 23.39 -2.86
C THR A 76 -0.58 23.20 -2.09
N ASN A 77 -0.69 22.08 -1.39
CA ASN A 77 -1.81 21.75 -0.53
C ASN A 77 -1.39 21.88 0.94
N ALA A 78 -2.08 22.71 1.70
CA ALA A 78 -1.90 22.82 3.14
C ALA A 78 -3.13 22.25 3.83
N ARG A 79 -2.93 21.27 4.73
CA ARG A 79 -3.98 20.70 5.56
C ARG A 79 -3.62 20.90 7.03
N TYR A 80 -4.61 21.22 7.83
CA TYR A 80 -4.46 21.33 9.27
C TYR A 80 -5.10 20.10 9.92
N ILE A 81 -4.27 19.18 10.44
CA ILE A 81 -4.71 17.93 11.06
C ILE A 81 -4.11 17.84 12.45
N ASN A 82 -4.95 17.61 13.46
CA ASN A 82 -4.53 17.44 14.86
C ASN A 82 -3.58 18.52 15.39
N GLY A 83 -3.83 19.79 15.03
CA GLY A 83 -3.00 20.91 15.49
C GLY A 83 -1.68 21.10 14.73
N GLN A 84 -1.40 20.26 13.73
CA GLN A 84 -0.20 20.36 12.88
C GLN A 84 -0.56 20.80 11.46
N ASN A 85 0.25 21.70 10.92
CA ASN A 85 0.10 22.12 9.52
C ASN A 85 0.93 21.19 8.63
N GLN A 86 0.23 20.36 7.87
CA GLN A 86 0.84 19.48 6.87
C GLN A 86 0.79 20.17 5.52
N VAL A 87 1.95 20.49 4.96
CA VAL A 87 2.08 21.08 3.64
C VAL A 87 2.64 20.03 2.69
N THR A 88 1.90 19.73 1.64
CA THR A 88 2.34 18.85 0.54
C THR A 88 2.47 19.69 -0.73
N ARG A 89 3.59 19.58 -1.41
CA ARG A 89 3.81 20.21 -2.71
C ARG A 89 3.88 19.15 -3.78
N SER A 90 3.23 19.42 -4.92
CA SER A 90 3.25 18.53 -6.07
C SER A 90 3.71 19.26 -7.33
N LEU A 91 4.40 18.51 -8.20
CA LEU A 91 4.67 18.90 -9.58
C LEU A 91 4.11 17.80 -10.48
N GLU A 92 3.12 18.16 -11.26
CA GLU A 92 2.52 17.29 -12.29
C GLU A 92 3.08 17.62 -13.66
N MET A 93 3.41 16.60 -14.42
CA MET A 93 3.96 16.72 -15.77
C MET A 93 3.27 15.76 -16.70
N GLU A 94 3.00 16.22 -17.92
CA GLU A 94 2.57 15.37 -19.02
C GLU A 94 3.79 15.05 -19.89
N LEU A 95 4.11 13.76 -20.01
CA LEU A 95 5.28 13.25 -20.72
C LEU A 95 4.86 12.47 -21.95
N ALA A 96 5.53 12.69 -23.09
CA ALA A 96 5.41 11.86 -24.28
C ALA A 96 6.68 11.00 -24.44
N PRO A 97 6.57 9.68 -24.75
CA PRO A 97 7.73 8.83 -25.00
C PRO A 97 8.39 9.19 -26.33
N LEU A 98 9.73 9.20 -26.35
CA LEU A 98 10.51 9.47 -27.57
C LEU A 98 10.82 8.18 -28.37
N ARG A 99 10.61 6.99 -27.78
CA ARG A 99 10.88 5.69 -28.41
C ARG A 99 10.07 4.59 -27.76
N GLU A 100 9.95 3.47 -28.44
CA GLU A 100 9.32 2.23 -27.95
C GLU A 100 10.24 1.46 -26.99
N GLY A 101 9.65 0.48 -26.32
CA GLY A 101 10.33 -0.46 -25.42
C GLY A 101 10.16 -0.10 -23.94
N THR A 102 10.98 -0.68 -23.09
CA THR A 102 10.97 -0.34 -21.66
C THR A 102 11.80 0.91 -21.42
N LEU A 103 11.11 2.00 -21.09
CA LEU A 103 11.69 3.27 -20.70
C LEU A 103 11.69 3.41 -19.18
N SER A 104 12.50 4.32 -18.66
CA SER A 104 12.55 4.61 -17.22
C SER A 104 12.28 6.08 -16.97
N ILE A 105 11.43 6.36 -15.99
CA ILE A 105 11.49 7.63 -15.26
C ILE A 105 12.70 7.50 -14.34
N PRO A 106 13.79 8.22 -14.57
CA PRO A 106 14.99 8.05 -13.77
C PRO A 106 14.79 8.57 -12.33
N SER A 107 15.71 8.23 -11.45
CA SER A 107 15.75 8.86 -10.14
C SER A 107 15.99 10.36 -10.32
N LEU A 108 15.04 11.17 -9.84
CA LEU A 108 15.11 12.63 -9.83
C LEU A 108 15.50 13.09 -8.42
N SER A 109 16.47 13.99 -8.33
CA SER A 109 17.00 14.38 -7.03
C SER A 109 16.90 15.89 -6.79
N HIS A 110 16.64 16.25 -5.52
CA HIS A 110 16.63 17.60 -5.03
C HIS A 110 17.09 17.63 -3.57
N SER A 111 17.96 18.55 -3.22
CA SER A 111 18.43 18.76 -1.82
C SER A 111 18.89 17.49 -1.10
N GLY A 112 19.54 16.55 -1.83
CA GLY A 112 20.08 15.31 -1.26
C GLY A 112 19.07 14.18 -1.11
N ARG A 113 17.84 14.35 -1.56
CA ARG A 113 16.80 13.32 -1.65
C ARG A 113 16.53 12.95 -3.09
N SER A 114 16.12 11.70 -3.33
CA SER A 114 15.92 11.16 -4.67
C SER A 114 14.66 10.34 -4.74
N THR A 115 13.97 10.40 -5.89
CA THR A 115 12.85 9.53 -6.19
C THR A 115 13.32 8.12 -6.56
N THR A 116 12.47 7.13 -6.38
CA THR A 116 12.69 5.79 -6.92
C THR A 116 12.44 5.80 -8.43
N PRO A 117 13.29 5.16 -9.25
CA PRO A 117 13.05 5.01 -10.68
C PRO A 117 11.77 4.23 -10.95
N VAL A 118 11.02 4.62 -11.99
CA VAL A 118 9.80 3.93 -12.41
C VAL A 118 9.97 3.42 -13.83
N ALA A 119 9.80 2.10 -14.03
CA ALA A 119 9.81 1.51 -15.37
C ALA A 119 8.44 1.66 -16.05
N ILE A 120 8.47 2.03 -17.33
CA ILE A 120 7.30 2.22 -18.17
C ILE A 120 7.48 1.39 -19.44
N ARG A 121 6.49 0.57 -19.77
CA ARG A 121 6.45 -0.14 -21.05
C ARG A 121 5.78 0.74 -22.08
N VAL A 122 6.48 1.00 -23.19
CA VAL A 122 5.95 1.74 -24.35
C VAL A 122 5.80 0.75 -25.50
N ASN A 123 4.56 0.43 -25.82
CA ASN A 123 4.20 -0.44 -26.95
C ASN A 123 4.24 0.33 -28.28
N PRO A 124 4.32 -0.36 -29.43
CA PRO A 124 4.14 0.26 -30.73
C PRO A 124 2.82 1.02 -30.84
N GLU A 125 2.76 2.01 -31.73
CA GLU A 125 1.53 2.74 -32.01
C GLU A 125 0.42 1.74 -32.42
N PRO A 126 -0.78 1.79 -31.78
CA PRO A 126 -1.86 0.88 -32.14
C PRO A 126 -2.33 1.15 -33.58
N ILE A 127 -2.34 0.10 -34.41
CA ILE A 127 -2.77 0.16 -35.83
C ILE A 127 -4.31 0.19 -35.91
N VAL A 128 -4.97 0.93 -35.08
CA VAL A 128 -6.42 1.12 -35.18
C VAL A 128 -6.68 2.45 -35.84
N ALA A 129 -6.86 2.42 -37.15
CA ALA A 129 -7.54 3.51 -37.82
C ALA A 129 -9.04 3.34 -37.51
N PRO A 130 -9.67 4.20 -36.71
CA PRO A 130 -11.09 4.09 -36.38
C PRO A 130 -11.98 4.56 -37.56
N GLY A 131 -11.61 4.27 -38.77
CA GLY A 131 -12.35 4.70 -39.95
C GLY A 131 -12.57 6.22 -39.96
N ASP A 132 -13.78 6.66 -40.33
CA ASP A 132 -14.20 8.07 -40.32
C ASP A 132 -14.81 8.52 -38.97
N ALA A 133 -14.85 7.62 -37.94
CA ALA A 133 -15.38 7.98 -36.64
C ALA A 133 -14.48 9.02 -35.96
N LEU A 134 -15.11 10.07 -35.39
CA LEU A 134 -14.44 11.16 -34.68
C LEU A 134 -14.61 11.05 -33.17
N VAL A 135 -15.47 10.13 -32.73
CA VAL A 135 -15.73 9.78 -31.31
C VAL A 135 -15.91 8.28 -31.23
N LEU A 136 -15.24 7.66 -30.29
CA LEU A 136 -15.36 6.24 -29.95
C LEU A 136 -15.73 6.13 -28.48
N PHE A 137 -16.59 5.18 -28.17
CA PHE A 137 -17.03 4.90 -26.81
C PHE A 137 -17.13 3.40 -26.60
N GLU A 138 -16.43 2.88 -25.62
CA GLU A 138 -16.34 1.46 -25.33
C GLU A 138 -16.21 1.21 -23.82
N ALA A 139 -16.56 0.00 -23.39
CA ALA A 139 -16.32 -0.50 -22.04
C ALA A 139 -15.60 -1.84 -22.13
N SER A 140 -14.66 -2.07 -21.23
CA SER A 140 -13.89 -3.30 -21.15
C SER A 140 -13.55 -3.62 -19.70
N VAL A 141 -13.27 -4.89 -19.42
CA VAL A 141 -12.71 -5.35 -18.14
C VAL A 141 -11.29 -5.84 -18.37
N ASP A 142 -10.44 -5.71 -17.37
CA ASP A 142 -9.05 -6.20 -17.43
C ASP A 142 -9.00 -7.74 -17.41
N GLU A 143 -9.91 -8.39 -16.66
CA GLU A 143 -10.03 -9.83 -16.58
C GLU A 143 -11.48 -10.28 -16.83
N ALA A 144 -11.66 -11.19 -17.78
CA ALA A 144 -12.99 -11.75 -18.11
C ALA A 144 -13.42 -12.89 -17.17
N SER A 145 -12.51 -13.38 -16.33
CA SER A 145 -12.79 -14.46 -15.38
C SER A 145 -12.08 -14.19 -14.05
N VAL A 146 -12.83 -14.01 -12.99
CA VAL A 146 -12.33 -13.67 -11.65
C VAL A 146 -12.98 -14.56 -10.59
N TYR A 147 -12.43 -14.60 -9.40
CA TYR A 147 -13.08 -15.23 -8.26
C TYR A 147 -14.16 -14.33 -7.64
N VAL A 148 -15.12 -14.96 -6.96
CA VAL A 148 -16.07 -14.22 -6.13
C VAL A 148 -15.32 -13.31 -5.15
N GLN A 149 -15.76 -12.05 -4.99
CA GLN A 149 -15.12 -11.00 -4.19
C GLN A 149 -13.70 -10.57 -4.63
N ALA A 150 -13.17 -11.12 -5.72
CA ALA A 150 -11.94 -10.61 -6.32
C ALA A 150 -12.23 -9.36 -7.16
N GLU A 151 -11.25 -8.46 -7.21
CA GLU A 151 -11.32 -7.25 -8.01
C GLU A 151 -11.19 -7.55 -9.51
N THR A 152 -11.98 -6.88 -10.32
CA THR A 152 -11.72 -6.64 -11.75
C THR A 152 -11.95 -5.16 -12.05
N ILE A 153 -11.17 -4.60 -12.96
CA ILE A 153 -11.27 -3.19 -13.32
C ILE A 153 -12.11 -3.03 -14.58
N LEU A 154 -13.29 -2.43 -14.42
CA LEU A 154 -14.10 -1.97 -15.54
C LEU A 154 -13.58 -0.60 -15.98
N THR A 155 -13.17 -0.49 -17.25
CA THR A 155 -12.73 0.75 -17.85
C THR A 155 -13.73 1.19 -18.94
N VAL A 156 -14.31 2.37 -18.76
CA VAL A 156 -15.18 3.01 -19.75
C VAL A 156 -14.34 4.08 -20.46
N THR A 157 -14.08 3.87 -21.73
CA THR A 157 -13.18 4.69 -22.53
C THR A 157 -13.95 5.55 -23.54
N LEU A 158 -13.79 6.86 -23.42
CA LEU A 158 -14.23 7.83 -24.42
C LEU A 158 -13.01 8.38 -25.16
N GLN A 159 -12.96 8.20 -26.48
CA GLN A 159 -11.93 8.78 -27.33
C GLN A 159 -12.58 9.79 -28.26
N GLN A 160 -12.07 11.02 -28.29
CA GLN A 160 -12.63 12.09 -29.11
C GLN A 160 -11.54 12.84 -29.86
N ALA A 161 -11.74 13.03 -31.18
CA ALA A 161 -10.90 13.84 -32.06
C ALA A 161 -11.54 15.19 -32.37
N ILE A 162 -12.69 15.48 -31.77
CA ILE A 162 -13.45 16.73 -31.87
C ILE A 162 -13.84 17.21 -30.47
N ASN A 163 -14.12 18.51 -30.37
CA ASN A 163 -14.61 19.06 -29.13
C ASN A 163 -16.06 18.65 -28.89
N LEU A 164 -16.34 18.20 -27.67
CA LEU A 164 -17.67 17.83 -27.20
C LEU A 164 -18.11 18.77 -26.07
N ASP A 165 -19.39 19.04 -26.00
CA ASP A 165 -20.07 19.82 -24.97
C ASP A 165 -21.11 18.95 -24.27
N GLY A 166 -21.24 19.07 -22.95
CA GLY A 166 -22.23 18.37 -22.15
C GLY A 166 -22.08 16.84 -22.17
N GLY A 167 -20.83 16.33 -22.15
CA GLY A 167 -20.55 14.88 -22.09
C GLY A 167 -21.10 14.25 -20.82
N GLU A 168 -22.08 13.35 -20.96
CA GLU A 168 -22.75 12.64 -19.87
C GLU A 168 -22.70 11.14 -20.12
N ILE A 169 -22.24 10.39 -19.10
CA ILE A 169 -22.31 8.94 -19.06
C ILE A 169 -23.53 8.55 -18.22
N SER A 170 -24.35 7.63 -18.74
CA SER A 170 -25.51 7.14 -17.99
C SER A 170 -25.09 6.48 -16.69
N VAL A 171 -25.83 6.74 -15.64
CA VAL A 171 -25.71 5.97 -14.40
C VAL A 171 -25.99 4.51 -14.73
N PHE A 172 -25.14 3.62 -14.30
CA PHE A 172 -25.30 2.17 -14.44
C PHE A 172 -25.15 1.51 -13.08
N ASP A 173 -25.80 0.38 -12.92
CA ASP A 173 -25.72 -0.49 -11.76
C ASP A 173 -25.32 -1.90 -12.25
N ILE A 174 -24.52 -2.60 -11.47
CA ILE A 174 -24.10 -3.97 -11.76
C ILE A 174 -24.72 -4.87 -10.67
N PRO A 175 -25.92 -5.40 -10.90
CA PRO A 175 -26.59 -6.22 -9.90
C PRO A 175 -25.75 -7.44 -9.52
N GLY A 176 -25.44 -7.60 -8.23
CA GLY A 176 -24.62 -8.70 -7.73
C GLY A 176 -23.13 -8.41 -7.66
N ALA A 177 -22.74 -7.16 -7.80
CA ALA A 177 -21.37 -6.69 -7.54
C ALA A 177 -21.36 -5.43 -6.67
N THR A 178 -20.29 -5.23 -5.92
CA THR A 178 -19.95 -3.94 -5.34
C THR A 178 -19.06 -3.19 -6.33
N VAL A 179 -19.32 -1.91 -6.53
CA VAL A 179 -18.58 -1.06 -7.47
C VAL A 179 -18.02 0.13 -6.72
N GLU A 180 -16.73 0.38 -6.89
CA GLU A 180 -16.02 1.54 -6.35
C GLU A 180 -15.47 2.39 -7.49
N ASP A 181 -15.70 3.70 -7.42
CA ASP A 181 -15.15 4.65 -8.39
C ASP A 181 -13.64 4.79 -8.21
N LEU A 182 -12.90 4.73 -9.30
CA LEU A 182 -11.46 4.99 -9.33
C LEU A 182 -11.15 6.33 -10.00
N GLU A 183 -9.91 6.80 -9.86
CA GLU A 183 -9.47 8.06 -10.45
C GLU A 183 -9.66 8.05 -11.96
N ARG A 184 -10.32 9.10 -12.46
CA ARG A 184 -10.48 9.35 -13.88
C ARG A 184 -9.13 9.71 -14.50
N ARG A 185 -8.79 9.07 -15.62
CA ARG A 185 -7.60 9.38 -16.40
C ARG A 185 -7.97 10.10 -17.70
N SER A 186 -7.15 11.07 -18.09
CA SER A 186 -7.30 11.73 -19.38
C SER A 186 -5.93 11.99 -19.97
N PHE A 187 -5.75 11.64 -21.23
CA PHE A 187 -4.49 11.80 -21.93
C PHE A 187 -4.73 12.00 -23.42
N GLN A 188 -3.71 12.46 -24.11
CA GLN A 188 -3.76 12.60 -25.56
C GLN A 188 -3.14 11.37 -26.22
N ARG A 189 -3.72 10.98 -27.36
CA ARG A 189 -3.20 9.94 -28.24
C ARG A 189 -3.15 10.49 -29.66
N ARG A 190 -2.02 10.35 -30.31
CA ARG A 190 -1.88 10.69 -31.72
C ARG A 190 -1.97 9.43 -32.56
N VAL A 191 -2.89 9.39 -33.52
CA VAL A 191 -3.05 8.31 -34.50
C VAL A 191 -2.95 8.91 -35.89
N GLY A 192 -1.88 8.64 -36.60
CA GLY A 192 -1.59 9.28 -37.90
C GLY A 192 -1.46 10.80 -37.75
N ASN A 193 -2.29 11.53 -38.47
CA ASN A 193 -2.31 13.01 -38.45
C ASN A 193 -3.38 13.60 -37.52
N ARG A 194 -4.00 12.77 -36.66
CA ARG A 194 -5.12 13.19 -35.82
C ARG A 194 -4.77 12.98 -34.36
N THR A 195 -5.02 14.01 -33.53
CA THR A 195 -4.88 13.92 -32.08
C THR A 195 -6.23 13.58 -31.47
N TRP A 196 -6.26 12.61 -30.57
CA TRP A 196 -7.41 12.16 -29.82
C TRP A 196 -7.23 12.53 -28.36
N LEU A 197 -8.26 13.05 -27.72
CA LEU A 197 -8.35 13.10 -26.28
C LEU A 197 -9.02 11.80 -25.81
N VAL A 198 -8.30 11.02 -25.03
CA VAL A 198 -8.80 9.78 -24.43
C VAL A 198 -9.15 10.08 -22.98
N THR A 199 -10.34 9.70 -22.58
CA THR A 199 -10.81 9.77 -21.19
C THR A 199 -11.24 8.39 -20.75
N GLU A 200 -10.65 7.91 -19.66
CA GLU A 200 -10.97 6.63 -19.02
C GLU A 200 -11.64 6.90 -17.68
N LEU A 201 -12.85 6.35 -17.51
CA LEU A 201 -13.48 6.22 -16.21
C LEU A 201 -13.29 4.78 -15.78
N ARG A 202 -12.75 4.61 -14.60
CA ARG A 202 -12.36 3.31 -14.08
C ARG A 202 -13.18 2.99 -12.84
N TYR A 203 -13.53 1.74 -12.70
CA TYR A 203 -14.32 1.23 -11.60
C TYR A 203 -13.73 -0.10 -11.13
N ALA A 204 -13.49 -0.24 -9.84
CA ALA A 204 -13.18 -1.54 -9.24
C ALA A 204 -14.50 -2.27 -8.98
N VAL A 205 -14.64 -3.44 -9.58
CA VAL A 205 -15.85 -4.26 -9.53
C VAL A 205 -15.55 -5.53 -8.74
N TYR A 206 -16.34 -5.79 -7.70
CA TYR A 206 -16.22 -6.95 -6.81
C TYR A 206 -17.49 -7.80 -6.90
N PRO A 207 -17.51 -8.90 -7.70
CA PRO A 207 -18.65 -9.80 -7.79
C PRO A 207 -18.98 -10.44 -6.45
N GLN A 208 -20.25 -10.43 -6.04
CA GLN A 208 -20.66 -10.97 -4.74
C GLN A 208 -21.13 -12.42 -4.80
N LYS A 209 -21.32 -12.97 -6.00
CA LYS A 209 -21.77 -14.35 -6.23
C LYS A 209 -21.02 -14.95 -7.41
N SER A 210 -20.75 -16.24 -7.33
CA SER A 210 -20.20 -17.01 -8.45
C SER A 210 -21.25 -17.25 -9.56
N GLY A 211 -20.78 -17.56 -10.75
CA GLY A 211 -21.57 -17.73 -11.96
C GLY A 211 -21.29 -16.65 -12.99
N THR A 212 -22.22 -16.40 -13.90
CA THR A 212 -22.09 -15.35 -14.91
C THR A 212 -22.65 -14.03 -14.36
N LEU A 213 -21.81 -13.00 -14.30
CA LEU A 213 -22.19 -11.61 -13.98
C LEU A 213 -22.26 -10.82 -15.28
N THR A 214 -23.37 -10.16 -15.54
CA THR A 214 -23.51 -9.30 -16.71
C THR A 214 -23.34 -7.84 -16.31
N ILE A 215 -22.33 -7.17 -16.86
CA ILE A 215 -22.18 -5.72 -16.81
C ILE A 215 -23.03 -5.14 -17.93
N PRO A 216 -24.03 -4.30 -17.63
CA PRO A 216 -24.94 -3.78 -18.64
C PRO A 216 -24.26 -2.84 -19.61
N ALA A 217 -24.87 -2.65 -20.75
CA ALA A 217 -24.43 -1.64 -21.71
C ALA A 217 -24.51 -0.23 -21.11
N ILE A 218 -23.42 0.53 -21.21
CA ILE A 218 -23.27 1.88 -20.65
C ILE A 218 -23.54 2.89 -21.76
N GLY A 219 -24.37 3.89 -21.48
CA GLY A 219 -24.71 4.95 -22.44
C GLY A 219 -23.81 6.18 -22.29
N PHE A 220 -23.55 6.84 -23.41
CA PHE A 220 -22.88 8.14 -23.47
C PHE A 220 -23.68 9.10 -24.34
N SER A 221 -23.81 10.37 -23.92
CA SER A 221 -24.41 11.41 -24.73
C SER A 221 -23.61 12.71 -24.63
N ALA A 222 -23.46 13.41 -25.77
CA ALA A 222 -22.80 14.70 -25.85
C ALA A 222 -23.30 15.49 -27.06
N ARG A 223 -22.85 16.74 -27.20
CA ARG A 223 -23.03 17.54 -28.42
C ARG A 223 -21.68 17.90 -29.02
N GLU A 224 -21.59 17.83 -30.34
CA GLU A 224 -20.42 18.34 -31.06
C GLU A 224 -20.33 19.86 -30.90
N VAL A 225 -19.11 20.36 -30.70
CA VAL A 225 -18.83 21.79 -30.77
C VAL A 225 -18.30 22.10 -32.17
N GLN A 226 -19.05 22.88 -32.96
CA GLN A 226 -18.62 23.27 -34.30
C GLN A 226 -17.54 24.35 -34.27
N PRO A 227 -16.51 24.27 -35.13
CA PRO A 227 -15.53 25.34 -35.26
C PRO A 227 -16.20 26.63 -35.71
N GLY A 228 -15.84 27.75 -35.09
CA GLY A 228 -16.33 29.09 -35.47
C GLY A 228 -16.71 29.92 -34.25
N ARG A 229 -16.47 31.23 -34.30
CA ARG A 229 -16.91 32.19 -33.29
C ARG A 229 -18.34 32.61 -33.57
N SER A 230 -19.25 32.41 -32.62
CA SER A 230 -20.56 33.06 -32.59
C SER A 230 -20.52 34.20 -31.58
N LEU A 231 -21.21 35.27 -31.84
CA LEU A 231 -21.41 36.39 -30.90
C LEU A 231 -22.18 35.95 -29.62
N LEU A 232 -22.82 34.78 -29.66
CA LEU A 232 -23.64 34.20 -28.59
C LEU A 232 -23.05 32.93 -27.94
N GLY A 233 -21.75 32.63 -28.15
CA GLY A 233 -21.08 31.46 -27.59
C GLY A 233 -20.74 30.37 -28.61
N ALA A 234 -20.45 29.15 -28.13
CA ALA A 234 -20.09 28.02 -28.98
C ALA A 234 -21.27 27.60 -29.88
N ARG A 235 -21.00 27.32 -31.16
CA ARG A 235 -22.00 26.71 -32.05
C ARG A 235 -22.11 25.22 -31.71
N LEU A 236 -23.25 24.82 -31.17
CA LEU A 236 -23.55 23.41 -30.88
C LEU A 236 -23.98 22.71 -32.18
N GLY A 237 -23.34 21.61 -32.48
CA GLY A 237 -23.62 20.74 -33.60
C GLY A 237 -24.56 19.59 -33.26
N ARG A 238 -24.32 18.45 -33.88
CA ARG A 238 -25.10 17.23 -33.76
C ARG A 238 -25.03 16.68 -32.32
N ARG A 239 -26.15 16.15 -31.82
CA ARG A 239 -26.17 15.35 -30.60
C ARG A 239 -25.66 13.94 -30.92
N LEU A 240 -24.67 13.49 -30.15
CA LEU A 240 -24.14 12.13 -30.18
C LEU A 240 -24.82 11.31 -29.06
N ARG A 241 -25.16 10.09 -29.41
CA ARG A 241 -25.56 9.06 -28.44
C ARG A 241 -24.84 7.78 -28.80
N MET A 242 -24.16 7.20 -27.87
CA MET A 242 -23.38 5.97 -28.03
C MET A 242 -23.69 5.03 -26.87
N THR A 243 -23.47 3.76 -27.10
CA THR A 243 -23.71 2.72 -26.06
C THR A 243 -22.62 1.68 -26.22
N SER A 244 -22.00 1.28 -25.10
CA SER A 244 -21.04 0.18 -25.11
C SER A 244 -21.76 -1.16 -25.32
N SER A 245 -21.00 -2.18 -25.67
CA SER A 245 -21.50 -3.56 -25.57
C SER A 245 -21.64 -3.99 -24.11
N PRO A 246 -22.62 -4.84 -23.76
CA PRO A 246 -22.65 -5.49 -22.46
C PRO A 246 -21.46 -6.44 -22.34
N ILE A 247 -20.99 -6.68 -21.10
CA ILE A 247 -19.84 -7.55 -20.83
C ILE A 247 -20.29 -8.69 -19.93
N GLU A 248 -19.94 -9.92 -20.29
CA GLU A 248 -20.15 -11.09 -19.47
C GLU A 248 -18.86 -11.45 -18.74
N LEU A 249 -18.91 -11.43 -17.41
CA LEU A 249 -17.81 -11.78 -16.52
C LEU A 249 -18.07 -13.17 -15.93
N GLN A 250 -17.11 -14.08 -16.03
CA GLN A 250 -17.18 -15.40 -15.40
C GLN A 250 -16.64 -15.32 -13.98
N VAL A 251 -17.50 -15.57 -12.99
CA VAL A 251 -17.15 -15.51 -11.58
C VAL A 251 -16.98 -16.93 -11.03
N LYS A 252 -15.75 -17.28 -10.69
CA LYS A 252 -15.37 -18.57 -10.10
C LYS A 252 -15.82 -18.65 -8.65
N ASN A 253 -16.11 -19.86 -8.16
CA ASN A 253 -16.31 -20.12 -6.74
C ASN A 253 -15.01 -19.96 -5.96
N VAL A 254 -15.13 -19.83 -4.64
CA VAL A 254 -14.01 -20.09 -3.73
C VAL A 254 -13.51 -21.52 -3.96
N PRO A 255 -12.19 -21.73 -4.12
CA PRO A 255 -11.64 -23.09 -4.24
C PRO A 255 -11.97 -23.95 -3.02
N ASP A 256 -12.33 -25.22 -3.25
CA ASP A 256 -12.75 -26.16 -2.18
C ASP A 256 -11.62 -26.46 -1.18
N ASP A 257 -10.37 -26.30 -1.59
CA ASP A 257 -9.18 -26.52 -0.79
C ASP A 257 -8.69 -25.26 -0.03
N PHE A 258 -9.42 -24.15 -0.13
CA PHE A 258 -9.09 -22.95 0.64
C PHE A 258 -9.38 -23.15 2.13
N PRO A 259 -8.37 -23.11 3.03
CA PRO A 259 -8.51 -23.50 4.42
C PRO A 259 -9.02 -22.40 5.35
N GLY A 260 -9.20 -21.16 4.84
CA GLY A 260 -9.54 -19.99 5.66
C GLY A 260 -11.05 -19.82 5.88
N GLU A 261 -11.43 -19.30 7.04
CA GLU A 261 -12.80 -18.87 7.31
C GLU A 261 -13.16 -17.58 6.56
N VAL A 262 -12.15 -16.72 6.34
CA VAL A 262 -12.28 -15.45 5.63
C VAL A 262 -11.62 -15.59 4.26
N TRP A 263 -12.42 -15.43 3.21
CA TRP A 263 -11.95 -15.47 1.83
C TRP A 263 -11.26 -14.15 1.44
N LEU A 264 -10.00 -14.23 1.04
CA LEU A 264 -9.15 -13.08 0.68
C LEU A 264 -8.52 -13.30 -0.70
N PRO A 265 -9.24 -13.01 -1.79
CA PRO A 265 -8.70 -13.10 -3.15
C PRO A 265 -7.92 -11.81 -3.47
N ALA A 266 -6.61 -11.85 -3.38
CA ALA A 266 -5.73 -10.69 -3.53
C ALA A 266 -4.66 -10.93 -4.60
N ARG A 267 -4.08 -9.86 -5.13
CA ARG A 267 -2.83 -9.94 -5.90
C ARG A 267 -1.62 -10.02 -4.98
N GLU A 268 -1.71 -9.36 -3.82
CA GLU A 268 -0.67 -9.40 -2.80
C GLU A 268 -1.31 -9.19 -1.42
N LEU A 269 -0.86 -9.94 -0.43
CA LEU A 269 -1.25 -9.71 0.98
C LEU A 269 0.00 -9.71 1.85
N ASN A 270 0.19 -8.65 2.63
CA ASN A 270 1.35 -8.48 3.49
C ASN A 270 0.93 -8.11 4.91
N LEU A 271 1.50 -8.82 5.90
CA LEU A 271 1.31 -8.58 7.33
C LEU A 271 2.64 -8.15 7.94
N THR A 272 2.64 -6.99 8.60
CA THR A 272 3.83 -6.46 9.29
C THR A 272 3.50 -6.04 10.71
N GLU A 273 4.54 -6.00 11.56
CA GLU A 273 4.42 -5.46 12.92
C GLU A 273 5.46 -4.37 13.19
N LYS A 274 5.11 -3.46 14.07
CA LYS A 274 5.99 -2.44 14.61
C LYS A 274 5.78 -2.32 16.11
N TRP A 275 6.88 -2.17 16.85
CA TRP A 275 6.87 -1.96 18.30
C TRP A 275 7.38 -0.56 18.64
N SER A 276 6.79 0.07 19.65
CA SER A 276 7.24 1.38 20.13
C SER A 276 8.54 1.26 20.97
N LEU A 277 8.68 0.18 21.72
CA LEU A 277 9.89 -0.26 22.41
C LEU A 277 10.19 -1.69 22.01
N ASP A 278 11.47 -2.07 21.99
CA ASP A 278 11.87 -3.45 21.68
C ASP A 278 11.29 -4.43 22.72
N PRO A 279 10.44 -5.38 22.30
CA PRO A 279 9.84 -6.34 23.22
C PRO A 279 10.84 -7.26 23.90
N GLU A 280 12.07 -7.36 23.41
CA GLU A 280 13.14 -8.16 24.00
C GLU A 280 13.92 -7.41 25.11
N SER A 281 13.58 -6.15 25.39
CA SER A 281 14.30 -5.29 26.35
C SER A 281 13.40 -4.58 27.36
N LEU A 282 12.26 -5.16 27.70
CA LEU A 282 11.30 -4.58 28.65
C LEU A 282 11.72 -4.82 30.10
N ALA A 283 11.28 -3.96 31.00
CA ALA A 283 11.29 -4.17 32.45
C ALA A 283 9.88 -4.36 32.99
N VAL A 284 9.76 -4.94 34.18
CA VAL A 284 8.46 -5.05 34.87
C VAL A 284 7.85 -3.68 35.08
N GLY A 285 6.61 -3.50 34.63
CA GLY A 285 5.86 -2.22 34.66
C GLY A 285 5.98 -1.41 33.39
N ASP A 286 6.89 -1.76 32.47
CA ASP A 286 6.94 -1.11 31.16
C ASP A 286 5.72 -1.46 30.32
N SER A 287 5.37 -0.52 29.45
CA SER A 287 4.39 -0.74 28.39
C SER A 287 4.99 -0.43 27.04
N THR A 288 4.68 -1.26 26.05
CA THR A 288 5.05 -1.03 24.66
C THR A 288 3.82 -1.18 23.78
N THR A 289 3.75 -0.39 22.72
CA THR A 289 2.66 -0.49 21.75
C THR A 289 3.10 -1.36 20.59
N ARG A 290 2.33 -2.41 20.32
CA ARG A 290 2.42 -3.23 19.11
C ARG A 290 1.44 -2.71 18.09
N THR A 291 1.89 -2.39 16.89
CA THR A 291 1.06 -2.02 15.77
C THR A 291 1.18 -3.07 14.69
N LEU A 292 0.08 -3.72 14.38
CA LEU A 292 -0.05 -4.67 13.28
C LEU A 292 -0.64 -3.95 12.07
N THR A 293 -0.08 -4.19 10.90
CA THR A 293 -0.57 -3.63 9.65
C THR A 293 -0.74 -4.74 8.62
N LEU A 294 -1.97 -4.92 8.15
CA LEU A 294 -2.33 -5.83 7.07
C LEU A 294 -2.67 -5.00 5.83
N ILE A 295 -1.94 -5.25 4.74
CA ILE A 295 -2.11 -4.56 3.46
C ILE A 295 -2.47 -5.60 2.40
N GLY A 296 -3.56 -5.36 1.67
CA GLY A 296 -3.99 -6.22 0.58
C GLY A 296 -4.16 -5.42 -0.71
N LYS A 297 -3.48 -5.83 -1.80
CA LYS A 297 -3.71 -5.29 -3.14
C LYS A 297 -4.88 -6.00 -3.79
N SER A 298 -5.69 -5.25 -4.52
CA SER A 298 -6.94 -5.72 -5.13
C SER A 298 -7.99 -6.14 -4.10
N LEU A 299 -7.89 -5.60 -2.89
CA LEU A 299 -8.87 -5.76 -1.82
C LEU A 299 -9.32 -4.40 -1.30
N GLN A 300 -10.61 -4.30 -0.97
CA GLN A 300 -11.11 -3.19 -0.18
C GLN A 300 -10.62 -3.30 1.27
N GLY A 301 -10.41 -2.17 1.95
CA GLY A 301 -10.06 -2.19 3.37
C GLY A 301 -11.07 -2.93 4.24
N SER A 302 -12.36 -2.90 3.87
CA SER A 302 -13.45 -3.59 4.55
C SER A 302 -13.42 -5.12 4.42
N GLN A 303 -12.76 -5.67 3.39
CA GLN A 303 -12.58 -7.10 3.20
C GLN A 303 -11.50 -7.69 4.12
N LEU A 304 -10.56 -6.85 4.57
CA LEU A 304 -9.51 -7.30 5.47
C LEU A 304 -10.09 -7.64 6.85
N PRO A 305 -9.81 -8.83 7.39
CA PRO A 305 -10.37 -9.26 8.67
C PRO A 305 -9.78 -8.48 9.85
N PRO A 306 -10.54 -8.35 10.97
CA PRO A 306 -10.00 -7.82 12.21
C PRO A 306 -8.83 -8.68 12.69
N LEU A 307 -7.67 -8.05 12.96
CA LEU A 307 -6.46 -8.78 13.35
C LEU A 307 -6.61 -9.42 14.74
N SER A 308 -7.44 -8.84 15.60
CA SER A 308 -7.81 -9.42 16.91
C SER A 308 -8.48 -10.80 16.79
N SER A 309 -9.24 -11.05 15.73
CA SER A 309 -9.88 -12.35 15.52
C SER A 309 -8.90 -13.43 15.05
N ILE A 310 -7.80 -13.03 14.41
CA ILE A 310 -6.79 -13.94 13.85
C ILE A 310 -5.74 -14.31 14.89
N GLN A 311 -5.38 -13.38 15.77
CA GLN A 311 -4.38 -13.64 16.82
C GLN A 311 -4.79 -14.71 17.82
N GLY A 312 -6.09 -15.05 17.87
CA GLY A 312 -6.64 -15.87 18.93
C GLY A 312 -6.56 -15.18 20.30
N THR A 313 -7.08 -15.84 21.32
CA THR A 313 -6.97 -15.34 22.69
C THR A 313 -5.56 -15.64 23.20
N MET A 314 -4.66 -14.67 23.13
CA MET A 314 -3.35 -14.77 23.80
C MET A 314 -3.58 -14.76 25.31
N ASN A 315 -3.54 -15.94 25.93
CA ASN A 315 -3.70 -16.08 27.38
C ASN A 315 -2.32 -16.24 28.04
N ILE A 316 -1.58 -15.15 28.10
CA ILE A 316 -0.33 -15.04 28.84
C ILE A 316 -0.62 -14.14 30.06
N PRO A 317 -0.89 -14.67 31.26
CA PRO A 317 -1.31 -13.88 32.43
C PRO A 317 -0.32 -12.79 32.84
N GLU A 318 0.94 -12.98 32.52
CA GLU A 318 2.07 -12.09 32.83
C GLU A 318 2.18 -10.90 31.84
N LEU A 319 1.61 -11.03 30.66
CA LEU A 319 1.57 -10.01 29.61
C LEU A 319 0.12 -9.58 29.39
N ARG A 320 -0.18 -8.33 29.65
CA ARG A 320 -1.53 -7.79 29.47
C ARG A 320 -1.59 -7.03 28.16
N PHE A 321 -2.49 -7.46 27.27
CA PHE A 321 -2.79 -6.77 26.04
C PHE A 321 -4.04 -5.91 26.20
N TYR A 322 -3.94 -4.66 25.80
CA TYR A 322 -5.06 -3.72 25.78
C TYR A 322 -5.27 -3.27 24.35
N PRO A 323 -6.39 -3.65 23.72
CA PRO A 323 -6.74 -3.13 22.39
C PRO A 323 -6.79 -1.61 22.42
N ASP A 324 -6.21 -0.99 21.40
CA ASP A 324 -6.24 0.44 21.17
C ASP A 324 -6.98 0.73 19.87
N GLN A 325 -6.55 1.69 19.11
CA GLN A 325 -7.21 2.13 17.90
C GLN A 325 -7.07 1.12 16.76
N GLU A 326 -8.15 0.94 16.03
CA GLU A 326 -8.21 0.28 14.75
C GLU A 326 -8.52 1.31 13.66
N SER A 327 -7.80 1.28 12.54
CA SER A 327 -8.14 2.06 11.37
C SER A 327 -8.20 1.18 10.13
N ILE A 328 -9.15 1.51 9.25
CA ILE A 328 -9.31 0.90 7.93
C ILE A 328 -9.09 2.02 6.93
N GLU A 329 -8.15 1.81 6.05
CA GLU A 329 -7.80 2.76 5.00
C GLU A 329 -7.92 2.09 3.64
N GLN A 330 -8.14 2.90 2.62
CA GLN A 330 -8.20 2.47 1.25
C GLN A 330 -7.47 3.49 0.38
N SER A 331 -6.68 3.01 -0.54
CA SER A 331 -5.96 3.85 -1.50
C SER A 331 -6.06 3.26 -2.90
N GLU A 332 -6.02 4.12 -3.89
CA GLU A 332 -5.98 3.71 -5.28
C GLU A 332 -4.54 3.55 -5.74
N LEU A 333 -4.27 2.45 -6.45
CA LEU A 333 -3.05 2.18 -7.17
C LEU A 333 -3.29 2.32 -8.69
N ALA A 334 -2.21 2.29 -9.46
CA ALA A 334 -2.32 2.34 -10.92
C ALA A 334 -3.13 1.16 -11.50
N ASP A 335 -3.20 0.04 -10.80
CA ASP A 335 -3.77 -1.24 -11.23
C ASP A 335 -4.96 -1.71 -10.38
N GLY A 336 -5.50 -0.88 -9.49
CA GLY A 336 -6.67 -1.21 -8.68
C GLY A 336 -6.67 -0.57 -7.30
N LEU A 337 -7.35 -1.18 -6.36
CA LEU A 337 -7.43 -0.71 -4.98
C LEU A 337 -6.44 -1.44 -4.07
N GLN A 338 -6.02 -0.75 -3.04
CA GLN A 338 -5.28 -1.31 -1.93
C GLN A 338 -6.01 -1.01 -0.63
N GLY A 339 -6.44 -2.06 0.05
CA GLY A 339 -6.95 -1.97 1.40
C GLY A 339 -5.84 -2.07 2.43
N GLN A 340 -5.98 -1.35 3.54
CA GLN A 340 -5.08 -1.41 4.66
C GLN A 340 -5.89 -1.45 5.95
N ARG A 341 -5.52 -2.36 6.85
CA ARG A 341 -6.04 -2.41 8.22
C ARG A 341 -4.88 -2.30 9.18
N ILE A 342 -4.97 -1.33 10.08
CA ILE A 342 -3.99 -1.07 11.13
C ILE A 342 -4.67 -1.33 12.47
N GLN A 343 -4.05 -2.11 13.33
CA GLN A 343 -4.51 -2.36 14.68
C GLN A 343 -3.38 -2.17 15.66
N SER A 344 -3.59 -1.32 16.64
CA SER A 344 -2.66 -1.09 17.75
C SER A 344 -3.16 -1.76 19.02
N GLU A 345 -2.22 -2.26 19.83
CA GLU A 345 -2.47 -2.79 21.15
C GLU A 345 -1.32 -2.42 22.08
N ALA A 346 -1.65 -2.05 23.30
CA ALA A 346 -0.64 -1.82 24.33
C ALA A 346 -0.37 -3.13 25.07
N LEU A 347 0.90 -3.53 25.13
CA LEU A 347 1.39 -4.63 25.93
C LEU A 347 1.99 -4.08 27.22
N VAL A 348 1.51 -4.57 28.37
CA VAL A 348 2.03 -4.21 29.70
C VAL A 348 2.66 -5.45 30.33
N ALA A 349 3.95 -5.35 30.68
CA ALA A 349 4.70 -6.39 31.33
C ALA A 349 4.44 -6.39 32.86
N ARG A 350 3.82 -7.45 33.39
CA ARG A 350 3.43 -7.54 34.80
C ARG A 350 4.44 -8.27 35.67
N SER A 351 5.23 -9.17 35.09
CA SER A 351 6.28 -9.93 35.77
C SER A 351 7.49 -10.17 34.88
N GLY A 352 8.64 -10.41 35.48
CA GLY A 352 9.87 -10.75 34.76
C GLY A 352 9.82 -12.16 34.20
N GLY A 353 10.41 -12.37 33.02
CA GLY A 353 10.45 -13.67 32.34
C GLY A 353 10.63 -13.53 30.83
N ASN A 354 10.58 -14.69 30.15
CA ASN A 354 10.66 -14.78 28.71
C ASN A 354 9.42 -15.49 28.17
N TRP A 355 8.75 -14.88 27.20
CA TRP A 355 7.55 -15.42 26.56
C TRP A 355 7.74 -15.40 25.06
N THR A 356 6.96 -16.19 24.37
CA THR A 356 6.92 -16.19 22.91
C THR A 356 5.49 -15.90 22.46
N LEU A 357 5.33 -14.82 21.72
CA LEU A 357 4.09 -14.56 20.98
C LEU A 357 4.04 -15.52 19.79
N PRO A 358 2.91 -16.20 19.56
CA PRO A 358 2.80 -17.19 18.49
C PRO A 358 2.91 -16.54 17.12
N GLU A 359 3.26 -17.33 16.12
CA GLU A 359 3.17 -16.97 14.71
C GLU A 359 1.71 -16.61 14.36
N ILE A 360 1.54 -15.56 13.58
CA ILE A 360 0.26 -15.21 12.94
C ILE A 360 0.35 -15.63 11.48
N ARG A 361 -0.63 -16.40 11.01
CA ARG A 361 -0.66 -16.95 9.67
C ARG A 361 -2.03 -16.76 9.06
N ILE A 362 -2.12 -15.92 8.01
CA ILE A 362 -3.37 -15.58 7.32
C ILE A 362 -3.36 -16.25 5.96
N PRO A 363 -4.23 -17.23 5.69
CA PRO A 363 -4.38 -17.81 4.36
C PRO A 363 -5.06 -16.80 3.42
N TRP A 364 -4.60 -16.74 2.18
CA TRP A 364 -5.18 -15.92 1.12
C TRP A 364 -4.96 -16.57 -0.24
N TRP A 365 -5.76 -16.20 -1.20
CA TRP A 365 -5.65 -16.72 -2.57
C TRP A 365 -4.98 -15.68 -3.46
N ASN A 366 -3.84 -16.05 -4.03
CA ASN A 366 -3.17 -15.20 -5.01
C ASN A 366 -3.88 -15.34 -6.36
N THR A 367 -4.57 -14.28 -6.79
CA THR A 367 -5.37 -14.27 -8.01
C THR A 367 -4.53 -14.25 -9.30
N GLU A 368 -3.27 -13.80 -9.24
CA GLU A 368 -2.37 -13.79 -10.40
C GLU A 368 -1.75 -15.17 -10.66
N THR A 369 -1.35 -15.87 -9.59
CA THR A 369 -0.71 -17.19 -9.70
C THR A 369 -1.66 -18.36 -9.55
N ASP A 370 -2.93 -18.05 -9.19
CA ASP A 370 -4.00 -19.02 -8.93
C ASP A 370 -3.60 -20.06 -7.87
N THR A 371 -3.05 -19.60 -6.74
CA THR A 371 -2.49 -20.44 -5.67
C THR A 371 -2.83 -19.94 -4.29
N LEU A 372 -2.97 -20.90 -3.35
CA LEU A 372 -3.04 -20.61 -1.92
C LEU A 372 -1.68 -20.08 -1.43
N GLN A 373 -1.71 -18.95 -0.73
CA GLN A 373 -0.55 -18.37 -0.08
C GLN A 373 -0.86 -17.97 1.37
N PHE A 374 0.17 -17.59 2.13
CA PHE A 374 0.03 -17.19 3.52
C PHE A 374 0.79 -15.88 3.77
N ALA A 375 0.11 -14.92 4.37
CA ALA A 375 0.78 -13.78 4.99
C ALA A 375 1.20 -14.19 6.41
N VAL A 376 2.51 -14.19 6.67
CA VAL A 376 3.08 -14.77 7.90
C VAL A 376 3.80 -13.69 8.69
N LEU A 377 3.44 -13.57 9.96
CA LEU A 377 4.21 -12.85 10.95
C LEU A 377 4.85 -13.90 11.89
N PRO A 378 6.17 -14.06 11.90
CA PRO A 378 6.82 -15.09 12.67
C PRO A 378 6.63 -14.90 14.18
N ALA A 379 6.75 -15.97 14.94
CA ALA A 379 6.73 -15.93 16.39
C ALA A 379 7.75 -14.93 16.94
N ARG A 380 7.36 -14.16 17.96
CA ARG A 380 8.16 -13.07 18.53
C ARG A 380 8.48 -13.34 20.00
N SER A 381 9.75 -13.24 20.36
CA SER A 381 10.19 -13.29 21.77
C SER A 381 9.88 -11.97 22.48
N VAL A 382 9.43 -12.09 23.72
CA VAL A 382 9.23 -10.96 24.65
C VAL A 382 10.03 -11.26 25.90
N SER A 383 11.03 -10.43 26.19
CA SER A 383 11.89 -10.56 27.37
C SER A 383 11.65 -9.41 28.33
N VAL A 384 11.32 -9.74 29.56
CA VAL A 384 11.05 -8.75 30.61
C VAL A 384 12.03 -8.98 31.76
N SER A 385 12.87 -8.00 32.01
CA SER A 385 13.79 -8.03 33.16
C SER A 385 13.01 -7.79 34.46
N ALA A 386 13.32 -8.58 35.50
CA ALA A 386 12.79 -8.30 36.83
C ALA A 386 13.33 -6.96 37.36
N LEU A 387 12.50 -6.23 38.09
CA LEU A 387 12.97 -5.04 38.81
C LEU A 387 14.11 -5.48 39.73
N SER A 388 15.32 -5.02 39.46
CA SER A 388 16.41 -5.11 40.43
C SER A 388 16.07 -4.19 41.59
N ILE A 389 15.48 -4.74 42.67
CA ILE A 389 15.40 -4.03 43.92
C ILE A 389 16.87 -3.85 44.32
N PRO A 390 17.41 -2.63 44.47
CA PRO A 390 18.74 -2.44 45.02
C PRO A 390 18.73 -3.16 46.36
N GLY A 391 19.56 -4.17 46.49
CA GLY A 391 19.58 -5.03 47.66
C GLY A 391 19.66 -4.16 48.92
N THR A 392 18.69 -4.31 49.80
CA THR A 392 18.91 -4.00 51.19
C THR A 392 20.07 -4.90 51.60
N GLU A 393 21.28 -4.36 51.61
CA GLU A 393 22.40 -5.00 52.25
C GLU A 393 21.91 -5.35 53.68
N ALA A 394 21.72 -6.63 53.92
CA ALA A 394 21.46 -7.12 55.26
C ALA A 394 22.59 -6.57 56.18
N PRO A 395 22.26 -5.89 57.25
CA PRO A 395 23.27 -5.36 58.11
C PRO A 395 24.20 -6.52 58.51
N ALA A 396 25.50 -6.37 58.23
CA ALA A 396 26.54 -7.30 58.59
C ALA A 396 26.40 -7.58 60.07
N VAL A 397 26.10 -8.82 60.42
CA VAL A 397 26.17 -9.30 61.82
C VAL A 397 27.63 -9.22 62.23
N VAL A 398 27.99 -8.15 62.93
CA VAL A 398 29.27 -8.01 63.59
C VAL A 398 29.24 -9.04 64.75
N THR A 399 29.85 -10.19 64.55
CA THR A 399 30.21 -11.12 65.62
C THR A 399 31.33 -10.47 66.41
N ASP A 400 30.93 -9.79 67.47
CA ASP A 400 31.84 -9.23 68.43
C ASP A 400 32.38 -10.42 69.29
N SER A 401 33.61 -10.77 69.02
CA SER A 401 34.34 -11.74 69.85
C SER A 401 34.88 -11.05 71.10
N ALA A 402 34.24 -11.32 72.25
CA ALA A 402 34.63 -10.84 73.51
C ALA A 402 36.00 -11.39 73.97
N PRO A 403 36.93 -10.57 74.46
CA PRO A 403 38.04 -11.07 75.27
C PRO A 403 37.61 -11.17 76.75
N SER A 404 37.77 -12.36 77.29
CA SER A 404 37.72 -12.64 78.74
C SER A 404 38.81 -11.88 79.44
N SER A 405 38.52 -11.00 80.37
CA SER A 405 39.42 -10.62 81.45
C SER A 405 38.65 -10.36 82.72
N THR A 406 38.95 -11.24 83.70
CA THR A 406 38.67 -11.17 85.13
C THR A 406 39.30 -9.94 85.75
N ALA A 407 38.57 -9.15 86.54
CA ALA A 407 39.06 -8.34 87.66
C ALA A 407 37.88 -7.81 88.49
N VAL A 408 37.70 -8.44 89.63
CA VAL A 408 37.65 -7.98 91.05
C VAL A 408 36.98 -6.64 91.31
N LEU A 409 35.94 -6.74 92.17
CA LEU A 409 35.21 -5.64 92.84
C LEU A 409 36.14 -4.82 93.79
N PRO A 410 35.70 -3.56 94.15
CA PRO A 410 35.21 -3.40 95.49
C PRO A 410 33.92 -2.53 95.56
N VAL A 411 33.15 -2.93 96.53
CA VAL A 411 32.03 -2.31 97.23
C VAL A 411 32.43 -0.94 97.78
N TRP A 412 31.63 0.10 97.62
CA TRP A 412 31.43 1.17 98.61
C TRP A 412 29.99 1.68 98.54
N ILE A 413 29.40 1.60 99.70
CA ILE A 413 28.15 2.11 100.24
C ILE A 413 28.20 3.65 100.33
N TRP A 414 27.06 4.39 100.20
CA TRP A 414 26.46 5.42 101.02
C TRP A 414 25.42 6.21 100.19
N ILE A 415 24.14 6.13 100.56
CA ILE A 415 23.26 7.00 101.38
C ILE A 415 23.20 8.49 100.90
N MET A 416 22.10 8.91 100.34
CA MET A 416 20.97 9.73 100.77
C MET A 416 19.91 9.79 99.69
#